data_aad675574752c2c66e80e7cde76ebc1f
#
_entry.id   aad675574752c2c66e80e7cde76ebc1f
#
_cell.length_a   1.000
_cell.length_b   1.000
_cell.length_c   1.000
_cell.angle_alpha   90.00
_cell.angle_beta   90.00
_cell.angle_gamma   90.00
#
_symmetry.space_group_name_H-M   'P 1'
#
loop_
_entity.id
_entity.type
_entity.pdbx_description
1 polymer ?
#
loop_
_entity_poly.entity_id
_entity_poly.type
_entity_poly.pdbx_seq_one_letter_code
_entity_poly.pdbx_strand_id
1 'polypeptide(L)'
;LVEFVNKKLAKLPTFHDKILKVDVFLKLDNVVHNIKDKVAEIKVHVPKHEFFTKASSKSFEESFESALEALINQIKRKKEKLAA
;
A
#
# COMPACT_ATOMS: atom_id res chain seq x y z
N LEU A 1 2.28 12.00 -10.24
CA LEU A 1 1.79 11.08 -9.22
C LEU A 1 1.79 9.62 -9.69
N VAL A 2 1.37 9.38 -10.93
CA VAL A 2 1.36 8.02 -11.50
C VAL A 2 2.79 7.46 -11.58
N GLU A 3 3.73 8.26 -12.02
CA GLU A 3 5.14 7.84 -12.10
C GLU A 3 5.70 7.52 -10.72
N PHE A 4 5.37 8.33 -9.74
CA PHE A 4 5.78 8.11 -8.35
C PHE A 4 5.26 6.76 -7.83
N VAL A 5 3.99 6.50 -8.04
CA VAL A 5 3.34 5.26 -7.61
C VAL A 5 3.98 4.06 -8.29
N ASN A 6 4.16 4.12 -9.60
CA ASN A 6 4.76 3.02 -10.36
C ASN A 6 6.20 2.74 -9.94
N LYS A 7 6.98 3.79 -9.69
CA LYS A 7 8.37 3.65 -9.25
C LYS A 7 8.45 2.97 -7.89
N LYS A 8 7.57 3.33 -6.97
CA LYS A 8 7.55 2.73 -5.64
C LYS A 8 7.04 1.29 -5.68
N LEU A 9 6.04 1.00 -6.50
CA LEU A 9 5.50 -0.34 -6.64
C LEU A 9 6.49 -1.32 -7.27
N ALA A 10 7.41 -0.83 -8.08
CA ALA A 10 8.42 -1.67 -8.71
C ALA A 10 9.30 -2.39 -7.70
N LYS A 11 9.35 -1.91 -6.45
CA LYS A 11 10.13 -2.55 -5.39
C LYS A 11 9.40 -3.73 -4.74
N LEU A 12 8.10 -3.87 -4.93
CA LEU A 12 7.32 -4.93 -4.28
C LEU A 12 7.79 -6.35 -4.62
N PRO A 13 8.14 -6.67 -5.87
CA PRO A 13 8.62 -8.03 -6.19
C PRO A 13 9.86 -8.46 -5.42
N THR A 14 10.64 -7.52 -4.87
CA THR A 14 11.80 -7.88 -4.05
C THR A 14 11.38 -8.43 -2.69
N PHE A 15 10.15 -8.17 -2.25
CA PHE A 15 9.63 -8.64 -0.97
C PHE A 15 8.74 -9.86 -1.11
N HIS A 16 8.17 -10.07 -2.28
CA HIS A 16 7.30 -11.22 -2.53
C HIS A 16 7.34 -11.56 -4.02
N ASP A 17 7.72 -12.78 -4.35
CA ASP A 17 7.94 -13.20 -5.74
C ASP A 17 6.68 -13.73 -6.44
N LYS A 18 5.56 -13.87 -5.73
CA LYS A 18 4.31 -14.40 -6.31
C LYS A 18 3.14 -13.42 -6.26
N ILE A 19 3.43 -12.15 -6.52
CA ILE A 19 2.37 -11.15 -6.56
C ILE A 19 1.58 -11.33 -7.86
N LEU A 20 0.26 -11.56 -7.71
CA LEU A 20 -0.63 -11.74 -8.85
C LEU A 20 -1.19 -10.41 -9.36
N LYS A 21 -1.51 -9.50 -8.44
CA LYS A 21 -2.14 -8.23 -8.80
C LYS A 21 -1.93 -7.22 -7.68
N VAL A 22 -1.78 -5.96 -8.05
CA VAL A 22 -1.71 -4.85 -7.10
C VAL A 22 -2.75 -3.81 -7.49
N ASP A 23 -3.63 -3.48 -6.56
CA ASP A 23 -4.62 -2.41 -6.73
C ASP A 23 -4.25 -1.24 -5.83
N VAL A 24 -4.25 -0.05 -6.37
CA VAL A 24 -4.00 1.18 -5.62
C VAL A 24 -5.19 2.12 -5.81
N PHE A 25 -5.74 2.58 -4.71
CA PHE A 25 -6.87 3.51 -4.71
C PHE A 25 -6.44 4.81 -4.03
N LEU A 26 -6.61 5.92 -4.72
CA LEU A 26 -6.32 7.24 -4.18
C LEU A 26 -7.64 8.00 -4.09
N LYS A 27 -8.00 8.40 -2.88
CA LYS A 27 -9.30 9.02 -2.60
C LYS A 27 -9.14 10.32 -1.83
N LEU A 28 -10.12 11.20 -1.99
CA LEU A 28 -10.28 12.36 -1.11
C LEU A 28 -11.36 12.03 -0.11
N ASP A 29 -11.04 12.14 1.17
CA ASP A 29 -12.01 11.90 2.23
C ASP A 29 -12.35 13.22 2.92
N ASN A 30 -13.64 13.45 3.17
CA ASN A 30 -14.09 14.64 3.89
C ASN A 30 -13.99 14.37 5.38
N VAL A 31 -13.11 15.12 6.03
CA VAL A 31 -13.02 15.11 7.48
C VAL A 31 -13.69 16.37 8.02
N VAL A 32 -14.08 16.35 9.27
CA VAL A 32 -14.70 17.47 9.96
C VAL A 32 -13.93 18.78 9.71
N HIS A 33 -14.62 19.89 9.46
CA HIS A 33 -14.08 21.22 9.18
C HIS A 33 -13.61 21.48 7.74
N ASN A 34 -14.18 20.80 6.78
CA ASN A 34 -13.89 21.01 5.35
C ASN A 34 -12.44 20.72 4.94
N ILE A 35 -11.69 20.04 5.78
CA ILE A 35 -10.35 19.56 5.42
C ILE A 35 -10.52 18.20 4.75
N LYS A 36 -9.99 18.07 3.53
CA LYS A 36 -10.03 16.81 2.80
C LYS A 36 -8.70 16.09 2.99
N ASP A 37 -8.74 14.92 3.61
CA ASP A 37 -7.57 14.07 3.69
C ASP A 37 -7.41 13.30 2.39
N LYS A 38 -6.16 13.11 1.98
CA LYS A 38 -5.80 12.32 0.81
C LYS A 38 -5.48 10.91 1.28
N VAL A 39 -6.32 9.97 0.88
CA VAL A 39 -6.25 8.59 1.34
C VAL A 39 -5.66 7.72 0.25
N ALA A 40 -4.69 6.89 0.62
CA ALA A 40 -4.13 5.86 -0.26
C ALA A 40 -4.43 4.48 0.31
N GLU A 41 -4.98 3.62 -0.51
CA GLU A 41 -5.24 2.22 -0.16
C GLU A 41 -4.47 1.34 -1.14
N ILE A 42 -3.78 0.34 -0.62
CA ILE A 42 -3.03 -0.60 -1.45
C ILE A 42 -3.48 -2.01 -1.12
N LYS A 43 -3.81 -2.77 -2.16
CA LYS A 43 -4.27 -4.14 -2.04
C LYS A 43 -3.40 -5.02 -2.91
N VAL A 44 -2.76 -6.02 -2.32
CA VAL A 44 -1.88 -6.93 -3.04
C VAL A 44 -2.44 -8.34 -2.97
N HIS A 45 -2.63 -8.94 -4.14
CA HIS A 45 -3.16 -10.30 -4.26
C HIS A 45 -2.02 -11.28 -4.49
N VAL A 46 -1.93 -12.29 -3.64
CA VAL A 46 -0.97 -13.38 -3.76
C VAL A 46 -1.76 -14.69 -3.65
N PRO A 47 -1.17 -15.84 -4.04
CA PRO A 47 -1.90 -17.11 -3.92
C PRO A 47 -2.32 -17.36 -2.47
N LYS A 48 -3.61 -17.62 -2.27
CA LYS A 48 -4.21 -17.97 -0.98
C LYS A 48 -4.20 -16.86 0.08
N HIS A 49 -3.80 -15.64 -0.29
CA HIS A 49 -3.78 -14.53 0.66
C HIS A 49 -3.91 -13.18 -0.04
N GLU A 50 -4.28 -12.19 0.73
CA GLU A 50 -4.41 -10.83 0.24
C GLU A 50 -3.91 -9.88 1.31
N PHE A 51 -3.05 -8.93 0.92
CA PHE A 51 -2.57 -7.88 1.82
C PHE A 51 -3.33 -6.59 1.52
N PHE A 52 -3.69 -5.88 2.56
CA PHE A 52 -4.39 -4.61 2.43
C PHE A 52 -3.82 -3.60 3.41
N THR A 53 -3.55 -2.39 2.92
CA THR A 53 -3.15 -1.28 3.78
C THR A 53 -3.86 -0.01 3.36
N LYS A 54 -4.01 0.90 4.32
CA LYS A 54 -4.65 2.19 4.11
C LYS A 54 -3.92 3.23 4.96
N ALA A 55 -3.70 4.40 4.38
CA ALA A 55 -3.12 5.52 5.10
C ALA A 55 -3.70 6.82 4.56
N SER A 56 -3.69 7.85 5.39
CA SER A 56 -4.17 9.16 4.99
C SER A 56 -3.21 10.24 5.48
N SER A 57 -3.10 11.31 4.71
CA SER A 57 -2.30 12.47 5.05
C SER A 57 -2.73 13.65 4.20
N LYS A 58 -1.97 14.74 4.25
CA LYS A 58 -2.28 15.94 3.46
C LYS A 58 -1.81 15.86 2.01
N SER A 59 -1.02 14.85 1.65
CA SER A 59 -0.61 14.63 0.26
C SER A 59 -0.73 13.16 -0.12
N PHE A 60 -1.00 12.90 -1.40
CA PHE A 60 -1.09 11.52 -1.88
C PHE A 60 0.26 10.81 -1.79
N GLU A 61 1.36 11.52 -2.02
CA GLU A 61 2.69 10.94 -1.92
C GLU A 61 2.96 10.41 -0.51
N GLU A 62 2.68 11.20 0.50
CA GLU A 62 2.86 10.78 1.89
C GLU A 62 1.94 9.63 2.27
N SER A 63 0.67 9.72 1.85
CA SER A 63 -0.31 8.66 2.13
C SER A 63 0.12 7.36 1.48
N PHE A 64 0.54 7.41 0.24
CA PHE A 64 0.98 6.24 -0.49
C PHE A 64 2.25 5.64 0.14
N GLU A 65 3.23 6.45 0.50
CA GLU A 65 4.45 5.96 1.13
C GLU A 65 4.16 5.28 2.48
N SER A 66 3.28 5.88 3.28
CA SER A 66 2.88 5.29 4.56
C SER A 66 2.17 3.95 4.37
N ALA A 67 1.25 3.89 3.41
CA ALA A 67 0.54 2.65 3.10
C ALA A 67 1.49 1.58 2.57
N LEU A 68 2.43 1.97 1.70
CA LEU A 68 3.40 1.05 1.13
C LEU A 68 4.33 0.48 2.20
N GLU A 69 4.80 1.33 3.10
CA GLU A 69 5.66 0.90 4.20
C GLU A 69 4.94 -0.11 5.10
N ALA A 70 3.67 0.17 5.43
CA ALA A 70 2.86 -0.77 6.21
C ALA A 70 2.65 -2.08 5.47
N LEU A 71 2.44 -2.01 4.16
CA LEU A 71 2.29 -3.18 3.31
C LEU A 71 3.56 -4.05 3.31
N ILE A 72 4.71 -3.43 3.14
CA ILE A 72 6.00 -4.15 3.16
C ILE A 72 6.20 -4.84 4.52
N ASN A 73 5.85 -4.15 5.60
CA ASN A 73 5.94 -4.75 6.93
C ASN A 73 5.02 -5.95 7.09
N GLN A 74 3.80 -5.88 6.54
CA GLN A 74 2.88 -7.03 6.55
C GLN A 74 3.45 -8.21 5.79
N ILE A 75 4.02 -7.96 4.62
CA ILE A 75 4.62 -9.02 3.79
C ILE A 75 5.79 -9.67 4.53
N LYS A 76 6.64 -8.88 5.14
CA LYS A 76 7.77 -9.39 5.91
C LYS A 76 7.34 -10.24 7.10
N ARG A 77 6.32 -9.79 7.84
CA ARG A 77 5.79 -10.54 8.98
C ARG A 77 5.19 -11.87 8.54
N LYS A 78 4.48 -11.88 7.42
CA LYS A 78 3.90 -13.11 6.88
C LYS A 78 5.00 -14.11 6.51
N LYS A 79 6.06 -13.64 5.86
CA LYS A 79 7.22 -14.49 5.52
C LYS A 79 7.88 -15.08 6.75
N GLU A 80 8.09 -14.26 7.77
CA GLU A 80 8.70 -14.73 9.03
C GLU A 80 7.89 -15.83 9.68
N LYS A 81 6.56 -15.67 9.72
CA LYS A 81 5.67 -16.69 10.27
C LYS A 81 5.72 -17.99 9.48
N LEU A 82 5.82 -17.90 8.15
CA LEU A 82 5.89 -19.06 7.30
C LEU A 82 7.25 -19.77 7.37
N ALA A 83 8.30 -19.01 7.67
CA ALA A 83 9.65 -19.53 7.79
C ALA A 83 9.91 -20.19 9.16
N ALA A 84 9.11 -19.83 10.14
CA ALA A 84 9.21 -20.42 11.46
C ALA A 84 8.42 -21.74 11.53
#